data_737fab1946d9e42b87c672e9e5460eb4
#
_entry.id   737fab1946d9e42b87c672e9e5460eb4
#
_cell.length_a   1.000
_cell.length_b   1.000
_cell.length_c   1.000
_cell.angle_alpha   90.00
_cell.angle_beta   90.00
_cell.angle_gamma   90.00
#
_symmetry.space_group_name_H-M   'P 1'
#
loop_
_entity.id
_entity.type
_entity.pdbx_description
1 polymer ?
#
loop_
_entity_poly.entity_id
_entity_poly.type
_entity_poly.pdbx_seq_one_letter_code
_entity_poly.pdbx_strand_id
1 'polypeptide(L)'
;MPTPIDLDSWRALPIKQQPTWTDLDAVTAASDQLAGLPPLVFAGEVDMLRDRLARAADGRAFLLQGGDCAETFAGATAEQIRNRIKTVLQMAVVLTYGASMPVVKMGRMAGQFAKPRSSDTETRGDVTLPAYRGDIVNGYDFTEASRATDPQRLLTGYHTAASTLNLIRAFTQGGFADLREVHSWNRGFAANPANARYERLATEIDRAIKFMEAAGANFDELRGVEFYTGHEGLLMDYERPMTRIDSRTGTPYNTSAHFLWIGERTRDLDGAHIDYFAKLRNPIGVKLGPTTTPETALALIDKLDPEREPGRLTFITRMGAGRIRDALPPLLEAVRDAGATPLWVTDPMHGNGITTPTGYKTRRFDDVVDEVRGFFEAHRVAGTFPGGIHVELTGDDVTECLGGSEHIDEDGLATRYESLCDPRRNHMQSLELAFLVAEELEKL
;
A
#
# COMPACT_ATOMS: atom_id res chain seq x y z
N MET A 1 25.98 -14.69 24.50
CA MET A 1 25.09 -13.60 24.01
C MET A 1 24.92 -13.83 22.52
N PRO A 2 23.75 -13.67 21.93
CA PRO A 2 23.61 -13.76 20.49
C PRO A 2 24.48 -12.66 19.84
N THR A 3 25.07 -12.99 18.69
CA THR A 3 25.86 -12.01 17.92
C THR A 3 24.99 -10.80 17.59
N PRO A 4 25.47 -9.56 17.81
CA PRO A 4 24.70 -8.36 17.42
C PRO A 4 24.34 -8.42 15.94
N ILE A 5 23.09 -8.10 15.62
CA ILE A 5 22.61 -8.05 14.23
C ILE A 5 23.29 -6.87 13.52
N ASP A 6 24.03 -7.16 12.47
CA ASP A 6 24.64 -6.12 11.63
C ASP A 6 23.58 -5.53 10.68
N LEU A 7 23.07 -4.36 11.04
CA LEU A 7 22.06 -3.61 10.26
C LEU A 7 22.67 -2.82 9.11
N ASP A 8 23.99 -2.81 8.95
CA ASP A 8 24.71 -2.03 7.94
C ASP A 8 25.40 -2.89 6.87
N SER A 9 25.33 -4.24 6.95
CA SER A 9 25.91 -5.16 5.95
C SER A 9 25.39 -4.92 4.51
N TRP A 10 24.17 -4.40 4.36
CA TRP A 10 23.59 -4.06 3.07
C TRP A 10 24.44 -3.05 2.27
N ARG A 11 25.26 -2.23 2.96
CA ARG A 11 26.15 -1.23 2.32
C ARG A 11 27.22 -1.86 1.43
N ALA A 12 27.54 -3.12 1.64
CA ALA A 12 28.49 -3.87 0.83
C ALA A 12 27.84 -4.59 -0.37
N LEU A 13 26.51 -4.53 -0.51
CA LEU A 13 25.75 -5.24 -1.51
C LEU A 13 25.29 -4.31 -2.65
N PRO A 14 25.00 -4.86 -3.84
CA PRO A 14 24.41 -4.09 -4.92
C PRO A 14 23.08 -3.45 -4.50
N ILE A 15 22.94 -2.15 -4.77
CA ILE A 15 21.71 -1.41 -4.45
C ILE A 15 21.19 -0.71 -5.70
N LYS A 16 19.88 -0.78 -5.91
CA LYS A 16 19.18 -0.13 -7.04
C LYS A 16 18.25 0.97 -6.56
N GLN A 17 17.88 1.85 -7.47
CA GLN A 17 16.87 2.88 -7.27
C GLN A 17 17.18 3.94 -6.20
N GLN A 18 18.45 4.05 -5.76
CA GLN A 18 18.86 5.11 -4.87
C GLN A 18 19.12 6.41 -5.65
N PRO A 19 18.87 7.58 -5.04
CA PRO A 19 19.26 8.85 -5.64
C PRO A 19 20.77 9.00 -5.63
N THR A 20 21.29 9.76 -6.59
CA THR A 20 22.68 10.24 -6.54
C THR A 20 22.70 11.56 -5.74
N TRP A 21 23.12 11.48 -4.50
CA TRP A 21 23.29 12.65 -3.67
C TRP A 21 24.52 13.45 -4.06
N THR A 22 24.37 14.76 -4.18
CA THR A 22 25.47 15.67 -4.52
C THR A 22 26.28 16.08 -3.30
N ASP A 23 25.73 16.00 -2.10
CA ASP A 23 26.35 16.34 -0.82
C ASP A 23 26.16 15.18 0.17
N LEU A 24 27.20 14.34 0.28
CA LEU A 24 27.21 13.16 1.15
C LEU A 24 27.33 13.53 2.64
N ASP A 25 27.98 14.66 2.95
CA ASP A 25 28.08 15.13 4.34
C ASP A 25 26.69 15.58 4.84
N ALA A 26 25.92 16.26 3.98
CA ALA A 26 24.55 16.65 4.30
C ALA A 26 23.63 15.43 4.45
N VAL A 27 23.80 14.36 3.64
CA VAL A 27 23.06 13.09 3.82
C VAL A 27 23.37 12.45 5.16
N THR A 28 24.65 12.39 5.52
CA THR A 28 25.09 11.85 6.81
C THR A 28 24.49 12.63 7.97
N ALA A 29 24.56 13.97 7.91
CA ALA A 29 23.98 14.84 8.94
C ALA A 29 22.46 14.67 9.06
N ALA A 30 21.74 14.56 7.95
CA ALA A 30 20.29 14.29 7.94
C ALA A 30 19.96 12.91 8.54
N SER A 31 20.73 11.88 8.17
CA SER A 31 20.58 10.53 8.71
C SER A 31 20.84 10.47 10.23
N ASP A 32 21.89 11.13 10.71
CA ASP A 32 22.19 11.21 12.15
C ASP A 32 21.08 11.95 12.92
N GLN A 33 20.53 13.01 12.33
CA GLN A 33 19.40 13.72 12.92
C GLN A 33 18.15 12.82 12.96
N LEU A 34 17.81 12.12 11.88
CA LEU A 34 16.69 11.15 11.84
C LEU A 34 16.84 10.06 12.91
N ALA A 35 18.07 9.55 13.10
CA ALA A 35 18.35 8.55 14.13
C ALA A 35 18.06 9.05 15.55
N GLY A 36 18.16 10.36 15.79
CA GLY A 36 17.83 10.99 17.08
C GLY A 36 16.36 11.36 17.28
N LEU A 37 15.53 11.33 16.21
CA LEU A 37 14.11 11.69 16.30
C LEU A 37 13.26 10.58 16.90
N PRO A 38 12.07 10.87 17.48
CA PRO A 38 11.13 9.88 17.98
C PRO A 38 10.71 8.87 16.91
N PRO A 39 10.41 7.61 17.27
CA PRO A 39 9.81 6.65 16.35
C PRO A 39 8.42 7.11 15.90
N LEU A 40 8.09 6.90 14.62
CA LEU A 40 6.76 7.23 14.08
C LEU A 40 5.71 6.17 14.47
N VAL A 41 6.14 4.91 14.54
CA VAL A 41 5.31 3.79 15.02
C VAL A 41 6.06 3.03 16.10
N PHE A 42 5.32 2.30 16.92
CA PHE A 42 5.86 1.58 18.06
C PHE A 42 5.91 0.06 17.77
N ALA A 43 6.91 -0.64 18.32
CA ALA A 43 7.09 -2.09 18.11
C ALA A 43 5.83 -2.91 18.43
N GLY A 44 5.07 -2.54 19.48
CA GLY A 44 3.82 -3.20 19.82
C GLY A 44 2.72 -3.04 18.77
N GLU A 45 2.64 -1.88 18.09
CA GLU A 45 1.69 -1.67 16.98
C GLU A 45 2.08 -2.54 15.77
N VAL A 46 3.39 -2.68 15.52
CA VAL A 46 3.93 -3.54 14.45
C VAL A 46 3.63 -5.02 14.73
N ASP A 47 3.80 -5.48 15.97
CA ASP A 47 3.47 -6.85 16.37
C ASP A 47 1.96 -7.13 16.26
N MET A 48 1.11 -6.18 16.67
CA MET A 48 -0.33 -6.30 16.46
C MET A 48 -0.69 -6.44 14.97
N LEU A 49 -0.08 -5.62 14.10
CA LEU A 49 -0.31 -5.74 12.66
C LEU A 49 0.10 -7.14 12.16
N ARG A 50 1.25 -7.67 12.58
CA ARG A 50 1.70 -9.00 12.17
C ARG A 50 0.67 -10.07 12.55
N ASP A 51 0.09 -10.01 13.76
CA ASP A 51 -0.98 -10.92 14.18
C ASP A 51 -2.25 -10.79 13.31
N ARG A 52 -2.59 -9.57 12.87
CA ARG A 52 -3.71 -9.36 11.95
C ARG A 52 -3.42 -9.93 10.56
N LEU A 53 -2.18 -9.75 10.05
CA LEU A 53 -1.77 -10.31 8.76
C LEU A 53 -1.67 -11.84 8.80
N ALA A 54 -1.28 -12.43 9.92
CA ALA A 54 -1.34 -13.88 10.13
C ALA A 54 -2.77 -14.42 9.96
N ARG A 55 -3.76 -13.73 10.53
CA ARG A 55 -5.17 -14.11 10.35
C ARG A 55 -5.62 -13.96 8.90
N ALA A 56 -5.11 -12.95 8.19
CA ALA A 56 -5.43 -12.77 6.77
C ALA A 56 -4.79 -13.87 5.90
N ALA A 57 -3.57 -14.31 6.22
CA ALA A 57 -2.94 -15.44 5.55
C ALA A 57 -3.70 -16.77 5.76
N ASP A 58 -4.31 -16.94 6.95
CA ASP A 58 -5.15 -18.11 7.30
C ASP A 58 -6.60 -18.02 6.78
N GLY A 59 -6.98 -17.00 6.02
CA GLY A 59 -8.36 -16.82 5.56
C GLY A 59 -9.35 -16.38 6.65
N ARG A 60 -8.88 -15.83 7.77
CA ARG A 60 -9.71 -15.36 8.89
C ARG A 60 -9.79 -13.83 9.00
N ALA A 61 -9.21 -13.13 8.06
CA ALA A 61 -9.31 -11.71 7.84
C ALA A 61 -8.97 -11.39 6.39
N PHE A 62 -9.22 -10.15 5.95
CA PHE A 62 -8.88 -9.67 4.61
C PHE A 62 -8.08 -8.37 4.71
N LEU A 63 -6.99 -8.23 3.95
CA LEU A 63 -6.19 -7.01 3.94
C LEU A 63 -6.71 -6.04 2.87
N LEU A 64 -7.09 -4.84 3.29
CA LEU A 64 -7.30 -3.68 2.43
C LEU A 64 -6.14 -2.71 2.62
N GLN A 65 -5.27 -2.61 1.63
CA GLN A 65 -4.21 -1.60 1.58
C GLN A 65 -4.50 -0.61 0.46
N GLY A 66 -4.70 0.66 0.80
CA GLY A 66 -5.07 1.70 -0.16
C GLY A 66 -4.50 3.06 0.18
N GLY A 67 -4.27 3.90 -0.84
CA GLY A 67 -3.80 5.27 -0.69
C GLY A 67 -2.97 5.75 -1.88
N ASP A 68 -2.18 6.78 -1.69
CA ASP A 68 -1.52 7.49 -2.78
C ASP A 68 -0.49 6.64 -3.55
N CYS A 69 -0.31 6.97 -4.82
CA CYS A 69 0.78 6.43 -5.63
C CYS A 69 2.14 6.90 -5.10
N ALA A 70 2.30 8.21 -4.96
CA ALA A 70 3.38 8.89 -4.26
C ALA A 70 2.78 10.11 -3.58
N GLU A 71 2.92 10.19 -2.27
CA GLU A 71 2.51 11.36 -1.51
C GLU A 71 3.38 12.56 -1.84
N THR A 72 2.79 13.75 -1.83
CA THR A 72 3.52 15.01 -1.87
C THR A 72 3.46 15.70 -0.51
N PHE A 73 4.46 16.51 -0.18
CA PHE A 73 4.43 17.30 1.04
C PHE A 73 3.27 18.30 1.05
N ALA A 74 2.97 18.89 -0.12
CA ALA A 74 1.83 19.79 -0.29
C ALA A 74 0.47 19.07 -0.13
N GLY A 75 0.40 17.79 -0.47
CA GLY A 75 -0.79 16.94 -0.34
C GLY A 75 -1.04 16.41 1.08
N ALA A 76 -0.19 16.71 2.06
CA ALA A 76 -0.39 16.31 3.44
C ALA A 76 -1.32 17.30 4.20
N THR A 77 -2.42 17.70 3.57
CA THR A 77 -3.44 18.56 4.19
C THR A 77 -4.44 17.75 5.02
N ALA A 78 -5.05 18.38 6.02
CA ALA A 78 -6.05 17.73 6.85
C ALA A 78 -7.24 17.21 6.02
N GLU A 79 -7.62 17.92 4.97
CA GLU A 79 -8.71 17.54 4.08
C GLU A 79 -8.37 16.30 3.26
N GLN A 80 -7.22 16.26 2.59
CA GLN A 80 -6.79 15.12 1.78
C GLN A 80 -6.55 13.88 2.63
N ILE A 81 -5.93 14.01 3.81
CA ILE A 81 -5.75 12.90 4.75
C ILE A 81 -7.11 12.35 5.18
N ARG A 82 -8.05 13.23 5.58
CA ARG A 82 -9.41 12.83 5.97
C ARG A 82 -10.14 12.11 4.83
N ASN A 83 -10.08 12.63 3.61
CA ASN A 83 -10.79 12.05 2.46
C ASN A 83 -10.24 10.67 2.11
N ARG A 84 -8.92 10.45 2.16
CA ARG A 84 -8.30 9.12 1.98
C ARG A 84 -8.71 8.13 3.06
N ILE A 85 -8.67 8.52 4.33
CA ILE A 85 -9.13 7.67 5.45
C ILE A 85 -10.61 7.32 5.25
N LYS A 86 -11.45 8.32 4.95
CA LYS A 86 -12.88 8.11 4.67
C LYS A 86 -13.09 7.04 3.60
N THR A 87 -12.41 7.15 2.46
CA THR A 87 -12.52 6.18 1.36
C THR A 87 -12.12 4.77 1.81
N VAL A 88 -10.97 4.62 2.48
CA VAL A 88 -10.53 3.30 2.99
C VAL A 88 -11.51 2.72 4.01
N LEU A 89 -12.07 3.54 4.90
CA LEU A 89 -13.07 3.09 5.88
C LEU A 89 -14.36 2.63 5.21
N GLN A 90 -14.86 3.38 4.22
CA GLN A 90 -16.05 3.00 3.44
C GLN A 90 -15.84 1.67 2.71
N MET A 91 -14.71 1.51 2.03
CA MET A 91 -14.32 0.24 1.40
C MET A 91 -14.26 -0.89 2.42
N ALA A 92 -13.66 -0.64 3.59
CA ALA A 92 -13.53 -1.66 4.63
C ALA A 92 -14.87 -2.15 5.17
N VAL A 93 -15.87 -1.27 5.33
CA VAL A 93 -17.23 -1.69 5.76
C VAL A 93 -17.88 -2.60 4.72
N VAL A 94 -17.78 -2.24 3.44
CA VAL A 94 -18.32 -3.05 2.33
C VAL A 94 -17.65 -4.42 2.30
N LEU A 95 -16.32 -4.45 2.38
CA LEU A 95 -15.54 -5.70 2.37
C LEU A 95 -15.77 -6.56 3.61
N THR A 96 -15.91 -5.94 4.80
CA THR A 96 -16.21 -6.68 6.04
C THR A 96 -17.54 -7.42 5.91
N TYR A 97 -18.53 -6.78 5.31
CA TYR A 97 -19.83 -7.42 5.08
C TYR A 97 -19.71 -8.57 4.06
N GLY A 98 -19.14 -8.30 2.87
CA GLY A 98 -19.03 -9.30 1.80
C GLY A 98 -18.15 -10.49 2.19
N ALA A 99 -17.04 -10.25 2.90
CA ALA A 99 -16.18 -11.32 3.38
C ALA A 99 -16.72 -12.05 4.62
N SER A 100 -17.70 -11.49 5.34
CA SER A 100 -18.13 -11.95 6.67
C SER A 100 -16.96 -12.17 7.64
N MET A 101 -15.89 -11.38 7.50
CA MET A 101 -14.67 -11.46 8.30
C MET A 101 -14.06 -10.07 8.53
N PRO A 102 -13.19 -9.91 9.55
CA PRO A 102 -12.52 -8.64 9.80
C PRO A 102 -11.66 -8.17 8.63
N VAL A 103 -11.67 -6.87 8.34
CA VAL A 103 -10.79 -6.23 7.36
C VAL A 103 -9.68 -5.47 8.08
N VAL A 104 -8.43 -5.83 7.76
CA VAL A 104 -7.22 -5.11 8.19
C VAL A 104 -7.07 -3.89 7.30
N LYS A 105 -7.15 -2.70 7.89
CA LYS A 105 -7.08 -1.42 7.17
C LYS A 105 -5.67 -0.87 7.20
N MET A 106 -5.08 -0.67 6.03
CA MET A 106 -3.72 -0.15 5.88
C MET A 106 -3.69 0.99 4.85
N GLY A 107 -3.20 2.14 5.27
CA GLY A 107 -2.99 3.28 4.39
C GLY A 107 -1.63 3.23 3.69
N ARG A 108 -1.58 3.43 2.38
CA ARG A 108 -0.38 3.85 1.65
C ARG A 108 -0.24 5.36 1.87
N MET A 109 0.18 5.73 3.08
CA MET A 109 0.26 7.13 3.52
C MET A 109 1.19 7.25 4.72
N ALA A 110 1.59 8.48 5.01
CA ALA A 110 2.55 8.83 6.07
C ALA A 110 3.95 8.22 5.83
N GLY A 111 4.40 8.21 4.56
CA GLY A 111 5.74 7.70 4.21
C GLY A 111 5.94 7.37 2.73
N GLN A 112 4.90 7.30 1.92
CA GLN A 112 5.03 6.98 0.49
C GLN A 112 5.50 8.21 -0.32
N PHE A 113 6.61 8.84 0.10
CA PHE A 113 7.16 10.03 -0.53
C PHE A 113 8.23 9.73 -1.58
N ALA A 114 8.69 8.49 -1.69
CA ALA A 114 9.67 8.04 -2.68
C ALA A 114 9.01 7.23 -3.79
N LYS A 115 9.57 7.32 -5.01
CA LYS A 115 9.08 6.58 -6.17
C LYS A 115 10.25 5.96 -6.96
N PRO A 116 10.23 4.64 -7.23
CA PRO A 116 11.19 4.04 -8.15
C PRO A 116 10.92 4.51 -9.58
N ARG A 117 11.97 4.72 -10.35
CA ARG A 117 11.87 5.21 -11.73
C ARG A 117 12.46 4.21 -12.71
N SER A 118 11.88 4.13 -13.91
CA SER A 118 12.42 3.32 -15.01
C SER A 118 13.64 3.95 -15.70
N SER A 119 13.83 5.27 -15.54
CA SER A 119 14.98 6.03 -16.02
C SER A 119 15.47 6.97 -14.92
N ASP A 120 16.77 7.19 -14.85
CA ASP A 120 17.39 8.14 -13.91
C ASP A 120 17.19 9.59 -14.36
N THR A 121 16.86 9.80 -15.62
CA THR A 121 16.66 11.12 -16.22
C THR A 121 15.32 11.21 -16.93
N GLU A 122 14.85 12.44 -17.11
CA GLU A 122 13.69 12.84 -17.90
C GLU A 122 14.09 13.90 -18.92
N THR A 123 13.66 13.75 -20.19
CA THR A 123 13.96 14.69 -21.27
C THR A 123 12.70 15.36 -21.73
N ARG A 124 12.71 16.69 -21.81
CA ARG A 124 11.64 17.53 -22.39
C ARG A 124 12.26 18.50 -23.40
N GLY A 125 11.93 18.32 -24.68
CA GLY A 125 12.62 19.02 -25.76
C GLY A 125 14.11 18.69 -25.75
N ASP A 126 14.96 19.70 -25.73
CA ASP A 126 16.43 19.55 -25.73
C ASP A 126 17.05 19.52 -24.31
N VAL A 127 16.23 19.59 -23.28
CA VAL A 127 16.70 19.62 -21.88
C VAL A 127 16.52 18.25 -21.24
N THR A 128 17.60 17.75 -20.64
CA THR A 128 17.61 16.48 -19.87
C THR A 128 17.98 16.79 -18.41
N LEU A 129 17.11 16.41 -17.48
CA LEU A 129 17.27 16.62 -16.04
C LEU A 129 17.09 15.29 -15.28
N PRO A 130 17.55 15.20 -14.01
CA PRO A 130 17.21 14.07 -13.16
C PRO A 130 15.70 13.83 -13.08
N ALA A 131 15.30 12.57 -13.08
CA ALA A 131 13.90 12.20 -12.92
C ALA A 131 13.38 12.64 -11.54
N TYR A 132 12.10 13.02 -11.46
CA TYR A 132 11.43 13.21 -10.18
C TYR A 132 11.31 11.86 -9.46
N ARG A 133 11.92 11.74 -8.27
CA ARG A 133 11.95 10.50 -7.47
C ARG A 133 11.07 10.53 -6.24
N GLY A 134 10.20 11.53 -6.16
CA GLY A 134 9.33 11.80 -5.02
C GLY A 134 9.86 12.93 -4.13
N ASP A 135 8.94 13.55 -3.40
CA ASP A 135 9.22 14.77 -2.63
C ASP A 135 10.31 14.59 -1.57
N ILE A 136 10.54 13.38 -1.11
CA ILE A 136 11.61 13.09 -0.14
C ILE A 136 13.02 13.17 -0.76
N VAL A 137 13.12 13.22 -2.08
CA VAL A 137 14.40 13.26 -2.80
C VAL A 137 14.61 14.60 -3.50
N ASN A 138 13.64 15.03 -4.34
CA ASN A 138 13.73 16.23 -5.17
C ASN A 138 12.34 16.80 -5.48
N GLY A 139 12.31 17.97 -6.11
CA GLY A 139 11.05 18.62 -6.52
C GLY A 139 10.54 18.16 -7.88
N TYR A 140 9.25 18.39 -8.12
CA TYR A 140 8.57 17.97 -9.35
C TYR A 140 8.82 18.90 -10.54
N ASP A 141 9.01 20.21 -10.31
CA ASP A 141 9.19 21.17 -11.39
C ASP A 141 10.38 20.82 -12.27
N PHE A 142 10.21 20.97 -13.59
CA PHE A 142 11.25 20.61 -14.55
C PHE A 142 12.29 21.72 -14.69
N THR A 143 13.01 21.99 -13.61
CA THR A 143 14.14 22.95 -13.50
C THR A 143 15.33 22.30 -12.83
N GLU A 144 16.54 22.72 -13.11
CA GLU A 144 17.76 22.19 -12.49
C GLU A 144 17.69 22.31 -10.95
N ALA A 145 17.26 23.45 -10.44
CA ALA A 145 17.15 23.69 -8.99
C ALA A 145 16.14 22.75 -8.31
N SER A 146 14.98 22.51 -8.93
CA SER A 146 13.94 21.63 -8.38
C SER A 146 14.35 20.16 -8.46
N ARG A 147 15.01 19.76 -9.55
CA ARG A 147 15.42 18.36 -9.80
C ARG A 147 16.72 17.99 -9.10
N ALA A 148 17.45 18.93 -8.52
CA ALA A 148 18.59 18.64 -7.66
C ALA A 148 18.13 17.84 -6.42
N THR A 149 18.94 16.85 -6.02
CA THR A 149 18.68 16.09 -4.79
C THR A 149 18.99 16.93 -3.55
N ASP A 150 18.11 16.90 -2.55
CA ASP A 150 18.23 17.68 -1.33
C ASP A 150 18.04 16.78 -0.09
N PRO A 151 19.12 16.50 0.68
CA PRO A 151 19.02 15.67 1.87
C PRO A 151 18.12 16.21 2.99
N GLN A 152 17.85 17.53 3.04
CA GLN A 152 16.92 18.10 4.01
C GLN A 152 15.47 17.64 3.81
N ARG A 153 15.15 17.17 2.63
CA ARG A 153 13.85 16.57 2.33
C ARG A 153 13.58 15.26 3.08
N LEU A 154 14.63 14.54 3.50
CA LEU A 154 14.49 13.38 4.38
C LEU A 154 13.85 13.77 5.73
N LEU A 155 14.30 14.87 6.31
CA LEU A 155 13.73 15.41 7.56
C LEU A 155 12.32 15.98 7.36
N THR A 156 12.10 16.67 6.24
CA THR A 156 10.75 17.15 5.87
C THR A 156 9.79 15.98 5.73
N GLY A 157 10.23 14.88 5.09
CA GLY A 157 9.45 13.64 4.97
C GLY A 157 9.07 13.05 6.32
N TYR A 158 10.03 12.99 7.27
CA TYR A 158 9.75 12.55 8.64
C TYR A 158 8.71 13.43 9.34
N HIS A 159 8.86 14.76 9.30
CA HIS A 159 7.90 15.67 9.96
C HIS A 159 6.51 15.62 9.34
N THR A 160 6.45 15.50 8.02
CA THR A 160 5.18 15.32 7.29
C THR A 160 4.51 13.99 7.67
N ALA A 161 5.28 12.89 7.73
CA ALA A 161 4.78 11.59 8.16
C ALA A 161 4.28 11.63 9.62
N ALA A 162 5.02 12.30 10.53
CA ALA A 162 4.65 12.43 11.94
C ALA A 162 3.32 13.17 12.11
N SER A 163 3.12 14.30 11.41
CA SER A 163 1.88 15.06 11.47
C SER A 163 0.70 14.29 10.85
N THR A 164 0.93 13.58 9.75
CA THR A 164 -0.07 12.73 9.11
C THR A 164 -0.50 11.59 10.03
N LEU A 165 0.44 10.87 10.65
CA LEU A 165 0.15 9.80 11.62
C LEU A 165 -0.61 10.30 12.84
N ASN A 166 -0.24 11.46 13.37
CA ASN A 166 -0.98 12.08 14.47
C ASN A 166 -2.45 12.33 14.09
N LEU A 167 -2.70 12.85 12.89
CA LEU A 167 -4.06 13.11 12.41
C LEU A 167 -4.83 11.81 12.11
N ILE A 168 -4.17 10.78 11.58
CA ILE A 168 -4.76 9.44 11.41
C ILE A 168 -5.24 8.92 12.78
N ARG A 169 -4.39 8.95 13.80
CA ARG A 169 -4.76 8.50 15.16
C ARG A 169 -5.93 9.30 15.71
N ALA A 170 -5.93 10.62 15.51
CA ALA A 170 -7.05 11.47 15.93
C ALA A 170 -8.38 11.09 15.28
N PHE A 171 -8.40 10.85 13.97
CA PHE A 171 -9.60 10.45 13.24
C PHE A 171 -10.06 9.04 13.62
N THR A 172 -9.12 8.09 13.74
CA THR A 172 -9.48 6.69 14.00
C THR A 172 -9.88 6.42 15.46
N GLN A 173 -9.52 7.29 16.39
CA GLN A 173 -9.87 7.17 17.81
C GLN A 173 -10.92 8.22 18.27
N GLY A 174 -11.12 9.28 17.50
CA GLY A 174 -11.97 10.42 17.84
C GLY A 174 -13.44 10.30 17.43
N GLY A 175 -13.91 9.13 16.98
CA GLY A 175 -15.30 8.89 16.57
C GLY A 175 -15.60 9.16 15.10
N PHE A 176 -14.69 9.73 14.30
CA PHE A 176 -14.87 9.88 12.87
C PHE A 176 -14.99 8.51 12.15
N ALA A 177 -14.37 7.48 12.71
CA ALA A 177 -14.40 6.11 12.17
C ALA A 177 -15.57 5.26 12.74
N ASP A 178 -16.56 5.86 13.42
CA ASP A 178 -17.76 5.15 13.89
C ASP A 178 -18.44 4.42 12.72
N LEU A 179 -18.73 3.14 12.90
CA LEU A 179 -19.31 2.28 11.86
C LEU A 179 -20.61 2.85 11.25
N ARG A 180 -21.44 3.52 12.05
CA ARG A 180 -22.70 4.12 11.60
C ARG A 180 -22.47 5.33 10.70
N GLU A 181 -21.49 6.16 11.05
CA GLU A 181 -21.10 7.31 10.23
C GLU A 181 -20.52 6.84 8.90
N VAL A 182 -19.59 5.89 8.93
CA VAL A 182 -18.99 5.32 7.71
C VAL A 182 -20.06 4.68 6.83
N HIS A 183 -21.00 3.94 7.40
CA HIS A 183 -22.09 3.34 6.64
C HIS A 183 -23.05 4.38 6.06
N SER A 184 -23.31 5.49 6.77
CA SER A 184 -24.14 6.58 6.24
C SER A 184 -23.57 7.16 4.95
N TRP A 185 -22.24 7.23 4.81
CA TRP A 185 -21.56 7.66 3.58
C TRP A 185 -21.72 6.63 2.46
N ASN A 186 -21.66 5.32 2.77
CA ASN A 186 -21.91 4.25 1.79
C ASN A 186 -23.33 4.27 1.23
N ARG A 187 -24.31 4.62 2.04
CA ARG A 187 -25.70 4.82 1.57
C ARG A 187 -25.78 5.98 0.57
N GLY A 188 -25.06 7.08 0.82
CA GLY A 188 -24.97 8.20 -0.13
C GLY A 188 -24.40 7.77 -1.50
N PHE A 189 -23.39 6.90 -1.50
CA PHE A 189 -22.85 6.31 -2.75
C PHE A 189 -23.89 5.44 -3.47
N ALA A 190 -24.54 4.50 -2.79
CA ALA A 190 -25.52 3.60 -3.37
C ALA A 190 -26.79 4.31 -3.87
N ALA A 191 -27.16 5.44 -3.29
CA ALA A 191 -28.32 6.25 -3.70
C ALA A 191 -28.10 6.96 -5.05
N ASN A 192 -26.89 7.05 -5.58
CA ASN A 192 -26.63 7.55 -6.93
C ASN A 192 -27.18 6.53 -7.95
N PRO A 193 -28.02 6.94 -8.95
CA PRO A 193 -28.57 6.04 -9.96
C PRO A 193 -27.53 5.21 -10.71
N ALA A 194 -26.32 5.74 -10.92
CA ALA A 194 -25.21 5.00 -11.54
C ALA A 194 -24.75 3.81 -10.71
N ASN A 195 -25.02 3.81 -9.41
CA ASN A 195 -24.60 2.81 -8.44
C ASN A 195 -25.76 1.96 -7.89
N ALA A 196 -26.95 2.04 -8.50
CA ALA A 196 -28.17 1.35 -8.05
C ALA A 196 -27.99 -0.18 -7.87
N ARG A 197 -27.05 -0.79 -8.61
CA ARG A 197 -26.71 -2.23 -8.46
C ARG A 197 -26.18 -2.57 -7.04
N TYR A 198 -25.66 -1.61 -6.31
CA TYR A 198 -25.10 -1.80 -4.97
C TYR A 198 -26.10 -1.51 -3.84
N GLU A 199 -27.32 -1.04 -4.17
CA GLU A 199 -28.35 -0.68 -3.18
C GLU A 199 -28.76 -1.89 -2.31
N ARG A 200 -28.79 -3.09 -2.88
CA ARG A 200 -29.09 -4.32 -2.13
C ARG A 200 -28.07 -4.51 -0.99
N LEU A 201 -26.77 -4.50 -1.29
CA LEU A 201 -25.72 -4.71 -0.31
C LEU A 201 -25.70 -3.61 0.75
N ALA A 202 -25.87 -2.34 0.37
CA ALA A 202 -25.96 -1.23 1.32
C ALA A 202 -27.17 -1.38 2.28
N THR A 203 -28.31 -1.89 1.77
CA THR A 203 -29.50 -2.16 2.58
C THR A 203 -29.27 -3.32 3.56
N GLU A 204 -28.57 -4.37 3.15
CA GLU A 204 -28.23 -5.51 4.01
C GLU A 204 -27.26 -5.12 5.13
N ILE A 205 -26.27 -4.27 4.85
CA ILE A 205 -25.39 -3.68 5.86
C ILE A 205 -26.19 -2.87 6.88
N ASP A 206 -27.14 -2.03 6.42
CA ASP A 206 -28.04 -1.25 7.30
C ASP A 206 -28.84 -2.17 8.25
N ARG A 207 -29.34 -3.29 7.75
CA ARG A 207 -30.05 -4.27 8.58
C ARG A 207 -29.12 -4.94 9.59
N ALA A 208 -27.89 -5.27 9.20
CA ALA A 208 -26.91 -5.87 10.10
C ALA A 208 -26.54 -4.91 11.26
N ILE A 209 -26.32 -3.63 10.97
CA ILE A 209 -26.06 -2.60 11.99
C ILE A 209 -27.25 -2.47 12.95
N LYS A 210 -28.47 -2.34 12.44
CA LYS A 210 -29.68 -2.26 13.26
C LYS A 210 -29.91 -3.51 14.10
N PHE A 211 -29.58 -4.69 13.58
CA PHE A 211 -29.63 -5.93 14.35
C PHE A 211 -28.62 -5.92 15.51
N MET A 212 -27.39 -5.50 15.28
CA MET A 212 -26.39 -5.38 16.35
C MET A 212 -26.81 -4.39 17.42
N GLU A 213 -27.38 -3.24 17.05
CA GLU A 213 -27.95 -2.27 17.99
C GLU A 213 -29.06 -2.88 18.83
N ALA A 214 -30.03 -3.53 18.18
CA ALA A 214 -31.16 -4.17 18.87
C ALA A 214 -30.70 -5.35 19.76
N ALA A 215 -29.61 -6.03 19.41
CA ALA A 215 -28.99 -7.10 20.21
C ALA A 215 -28.16 -6.56 21.39
N GLY A 216 -28.03 -5.24 21.56
CA GLY A 216 -27.33 -4.61 22.67
C GLY A 216 -25.81 -4.55 22.48
N ALA A 217 -25.30 -4.57 21.23
CA ALA A 217 -23.88 -4.37 20.95
C ALA A 217 -23.42 -3.01 21.50
N ASN A 218 -22.24 -2.99 22.13
CA ASN A 218 -21.65 -1.75 22.65
C ASN A 218 -20.99 -0.95 21.53
N PHE A 219 -21.70 0.01 20.94
CA PHE A 219 -21.18 0.85 19.87
C PHE A 219 -20.10 1.84 20.33
N ASP A 220 -19.95 2.10 21.63
CA ASP A 220 -18.84 2.92 22.11
C ASP A 220 -17.49 2.22 21.91
N GLU A 221 -17.46 0.90 21.92
CA GLU A 221 -16.27 0.11 21.56
C GLU A 221 -15.98 0.11 20.04
N LEU A 222 -16.98 0.43 19.21
CA LEU A 222 -16.86 0.49 17.74
C LEU A 222 -16.57 1.91 17.23
N ARG A 223 -16.35 2.88 18.12
CA ARG A 223 -15.97 4.25 17.75
C ARG A 223 -14.53 4.37 17.25
N GLY A 224 -13.65 3.51 17.74
CA GLY A 224 -12.26 3.45 17.34
C GLY A 224 -12.02 2.29 16.37
N VAL A 225 -11.15 2.49 15.40
CA VAL A 225 -10.73 1.44 14.49
C VAL A 225 -9.20 1.31 14.45
N GLU A 226 -8.72 0.09 14.33
CA GLU A 226 -7.32 -0.14 14.00
C GLU A 226 -7.07 0.33 12.57
N PHE A 227 -6.05 1.15 12.40
CA PHE A 227 -5.60 1.65 11.10
C PHE A 227 -4.09 1.70 11.08
N TYR A 228 -3.49 0.99 10.14
CA TYR A 228 -2.05 0.88 9.98
C TYR A 228 -1.58 1.69 8.78
N THR A 229 -0.29 1.95 8.70
CA THR A 229 0.33 2.63 7.56
C THR A 229 1.48 1.81 7.01
N GLY A 230 1.73 1.96 5.71
CA GLY A 230 2.85 1.32 5.05
C GLY A 230 3.29 2.09 3.81
N HIS A 231 4.55 1.92 3.45
CA HIS A 231 5.13 2.49 2.22
C HIS A 231 6.21 1.58 1.64
N GLU A 232 6.64 1.87 0.40
CA GLU A 232 7.79 1.20 -0.19
C GLU A 232 9.06 1.61 0.55
N GLY A 233 9.73 0.66 1.17
CA GLY A 233 11.01 0.87 1.85
C GLY A 233 12.13 1.04 0.83
N LEU A 234 12.09 2.15 0.07
CA LEU A 234 12.95 2.37 -1.09
C LEU A 234 14.29 3.00 -0.74
N LEU A 235 14.27 4.08 0.09
CA LEU A 235 15.44 4.90 0.39
C LEU A 235 16.14 4.42 1.65
N MET A 236 17.30 3.80 1.51
CA MET A 236 18.04 3.27 2.65
C MET A 236 18.55 4.38 3.58
N ASP A 237 18.83 5.58 3.04
CA ASP A 237 19.24 6.75 3.83
C ASP A 237 18.10 7.31 4.71
N TYR A 238 16.86 6.89 4.46
CA TYR A 238 15.69 7.18 5.31
C TYR A 238 15.34 5.99 6.21
N GLU A 239 15.29 4.78 5.67
CA GLU A 239 14.83 3.59 6.40
C GLU A 239 15.82 3.15 7.48
N ARG A 240 17.12 3.17 7.18
CA ARG A 240 18.14 2.71 8.13
C ARG A 240 18.21 3.58 9.40
N PRO A 241 18.26 4.91 9.33
CA PRO A 241 18.24 5.75 10.54
C PRO A 241 16.92 5.69 11.30
N MET A 242 15.80 5.27 10.68
CA MET A 242 14.52 5.05 11.34
C MET A 242 14.41 3.69 12.03
N THR A 243 15.41 2.81 11.89
CA THR A 243 15.43 1.51 12.57
C THR A 243 15.90 1.65 14.01
N ARG A 244 15.16 1.02 14.93
CA ARG A 244 15.43 1.00 16.37
C ARG A 244 15.52 -0.44 16.88
N ILE A 245 16.37 -0.66 17.87
CA ILE A 245 16.40 -1.89 18.63
C ILE A 245 15.38 -1.76 19.77
N ASP A 246 14.37 -2.62 19.79
CA ASP A 246 13.40 -2.66 20.90
C ASP A 246 14.10 -3.09 22.18
N SER A 247 14.03 -2.24 23.20
CA SER A 247 14.73 -2.45 24.47
C SER A 247 14.23 -3.66 25.26
N ARG A 248 13.05 -4.17 24.97
CA ARG A 248 12.44 -5.31 25.65
C ARG A 248 12.91 -6.64 25.06
N THR A 249 13.06 -6.69 23.72
CA THR A 249 13.32 -7.93 22.98
C THR A 249 14.72 -7.98 22.37
N GLY A 250 15.40 -6.86 22.23
CA GLY A 250 16.68 -6.76 21.53
C GLY A 250 16.58 -6.92 20.01
N THR A 251 15.35 -6.89 19.45
CA THR A 251 15.11 -7.08 18.02
C THR A 251 14.98 -5.74 17.29
N PRO A 252 15.42 -5.65 16.01
CA PRO A 252 15.31 -4.44 15.23
C PRO A 252 13.92 -4.28 14.61
N TYR A 253 13.34 -3.08 14.80
CA TYR A 253 12.13 -2.63 14.13
C TYR A 253 12.44 -1.38 13.32
N ASN A 254 12.02 -1.34 12.07
CA ASN A 254 11.90 -0.08 11.37
C ASN A 254 10.66 0.64 11.90
N THR A 255 10.83 1.88 12.32
CA THR A 255 9.78 2.67 12.96
C THR A 255 9.27 3.80 12.07
N SER A 256 9.57 3.78 10.77
CA SER A 256 9.03 4.72 9.78
C SER A 256 7.56 4.43 9.44
N ALA A 257 7.16 3.14 9.49
CA ALA A 257 5.79 2.67 9.29
C ALA A 257 5.57 1.30 9.94
N HIS A 258 4.31 0.87 10.03
CA HIS A 258 3.95 -0.46 10.54
C HIS A 258 4.35 -1.57 9.56
N PHE A 259 4.20 -1.31 8.25
CA PHE A 259 4.44 -2.24 7.16
C PHE A 259 5.30 -1.60 6.07
N LEU A 260 6.30 -2.32 5.63
CA LEU A 260 7.16 -1.90 4.52
C LEU A 260 7.12 -2.94 3.41
N TRP A 261 7.19 -2.50 2.15
CA TRP A 261 7.34 -3.45 1.06
C TRP A 261 8.55 -3.15 0.20
N ILE A 262 9.10 -4.23 -0.37
CA ILE A 262 10.16 -4.21 -1.35
C ILE A 262 9.52 -4.16 -2.74
N GLY A 263 9.92 -3.19 -3.55
CA GLY A 263 9.42 -3.04 -4.91
C GLY A 263 9.96 -4.10 -5.88
N GLU A 264 9.29 -4.26 -7.02
CA GLU A 264 9.69 -5.20 -8.09
C GLU A 264 11.13 -4.95 -8.58
N ARG A 265 11.59 -3.67 -8.58
CA ARG A 265 12.92 -3.29 -9.07
C ARG A 265 14.03 -3.45 -8.03
N THR A 266 13.69 -3.67 -6.77
CA THR A 266 14.63 -3.71 -5.65
C THR A 266 14.67 -5.05 -4.92
N ARG A 267 13.99 -6.08 -5.43
CA ARG A 267 13.87 -7.40 -4.82
C ARG A 267 14.93 -8.41 -5.27
N ASP A 268 16.06 -7.94 -5.76
CA ASP A 268 17.19 -8.85 -6.12
C ASP A 268 17.61 -9.65 -4.89
N LEU A 269 17.70 -10.97 -5.02
CA LEU A 269 17.96 -11.89 -3.89
C LEU A 269 19.28 -11.59 -3.16
N ASP A 270 20.30 -11.12 -3.87
CA ASP A 270 21.60 -10.75 -3.31
C ASP A 270 21.76 -9.22 -3.20
N GLY A 271 20.64 -8.49 -3.22
CA GLY A 271 20.61 -7.04 -3.16
C GLY A 271 20.45 -6.50 -1.74
N ALA A 272 20.83 -5.24 -1.57
CA ALA A 272 20.82 -4.52 -0.31
C ALA A 272 19.45 -4.49 0.40
N HIS A 273 18.35 -4.34 -0.37
CA HIS A 273 17.01 -4.31 0.21
C HIS A 273 16.63 -5.64 0.86
N ILE A 274 16.88 -6.76 0.18
CA ILE A 274 16.58 -8.09 0.74
C ILE A 274 17.41 -8.34 2.00
N ASP A 275 18.72 -8.04 1.99
CA ASP A 275 19.58 -8.19 3.15
C ASP A 275 19.11 -7.36 4.36
N TYR A 276 18.78 -6.10 4.12
CA TYR A 276 18.33 -5.21 5.18
C TYR A 276 16.97 -5.63 5.77
N PHE A 277 15.97 -5.88 4.91
CA PHE A 277 14.62 -6.21 5.36
C PHE A 277 14.53 -7.59 6.02
N ALA A 278 15.41 -8.53 5.67
CA ALA A 278 15.50 -9.83 6.33
C ALA A 278 15.80 -9.73 7.82
N LYS A 279 16.45 -8.65 8.25
CA LYS A 279 16.87 -8.43 9.65
C LYS A 279 15.82 -7.73 10.50
N LEU A 280 14.81 -7.13 9.89
CA LEU A 280 13.76 -6.40 10.61
C LEU A 280 12.69 -7.34 11.15
N ARG A 281 12.07 -6.94 12.24
CA ARG A 281 10.93 -7.68 12.84
C ARG A 281 9.57 -7.29 12.18
N ASN A 282 9.51 -6.19 11.46
CA ASN A 282 8.30 -5.73 10.79
C ASN A 282 7.75 -6.79 9.84
N PRO A 283 6.43 -6.91 9.66
CA PRO A 283 5.87 -7.61 8.51
C PRO A 283 6.32 -6.91 7.23
N ILE A 284 6.65 -7.70 6.20
CA ILE A 284 7.25 -7.22 4.96
C ILE A 284 6.44 -7.67 3.76
N GLY A 285 6.18 -6.73 2.85
CA GLY A 285 5.65 -7.01 1.53
C GLY A 285 6.75 -7.18 0.48
N VAL A 286 6.50 -7.99 -0.55
CA VAL A 286 7.34 -8.06 -1.75
C VAL A 286 6.47 -8.03 -2.98
N LYS A 287 6.75 -7.11 -3.91
CA LYS A 287 6.07 -7.05 -5.20
C LYS A 287 6.53 -8.17 -6.11
N LEU A 288 5.56 -8.90 -6.70
CA LEU A 288 5.80 -9.97 -7.66
C LEU A 288 5.13 -9.65 -8.99
N GLY A 289 5.94 -9.43 -10.01
CA GLY A 289 5.48 -9.22 -11.39
C GLY A 289 5.33 -10.54 -12.16
N PRO A 290 4.82 -10.46 -13.40
CA PRO A 290 4.45 -11.63 -14.21
C PRO A 290 5.65 -12.45 -14.73
N THR A 291 6.87 -12.01 -14.48
CA THR A 291 8.11 -12.75 -14.80
C THR A 291 8.71 -13.46 -13.58
N THR A 292 8.05 -13.37 -12.43
CA THR A 292 8.49 -14.09 -11.23
C THR A 292 8.32 -15.59 -11.42
N THR A 293 9.36 -16.36 -11.14
CA THR A 293 9.29 -17.83 -11.18
C THR A 293 9.01 -18.42 -9.80
N PRO A 294 8.51 -19.65 -9.72
CA PRO A 294 8.33 -20.36 -8.46
C PRO A 294 9.62 -20.42 -7.62
N GLU A 295 10.77 -20.67 -8.24
CA GLU A 295 12.06 -20.74 -7.57
C GLU A 295 12.43 -19.39 -6.95
N THR A 296 12.15 -18.28 -7.65
CA THR A 296 12.36 -16.93 -7.11
C THR A 296 11.47 -16.66 -5.91
N ALA A 297 10.19 -17.07 -5.96
CA ALA A 297 9.25 -16.89 -4.86
C ALA A 297 9.71 -17.68 -3.61
N LEU A 298 10.13 -18.93 -3.78
CA LEU A 298 10.65 -19.77 -2.70
C LEU A 298 11.95 -19.19 -2.12
N ALA A 299 12.88 -18.73 -2.94
CA ALA A 299 14.12 -18.11 -2.48
C ALA A 299 13.89 -16.81 -1.71
N LEU A 300 12.87 -16.00 -2.08
CA LEU A 300 12.45 -14.84 -1.31
C LEU A 300 11.90 -15.23 0.07
N ILE A 301 11.12 -16.31 0.14
CA ILE A 301 10.63 -16.82 1.42
C ILE A 301 11.80 -17.25 2.29
N ASP A 302 12.75 -18.03 1.73
CA ASP A 302 13.90 -18.53 2.48
C ASP A 302 14.79 -17.41 3.04
N LYS A 303 14.88 -16.27 2.33
CA LYS A 303 15.64 -15.10 2.78
C LYS A 303 14.90 -14.21 3.77
N LEU A 304 13.61 -13.96 3.54
CA LEU A 304 12.84 -12.95 4.30
C LEU A 304 12.04 -13.55 5.45
N ASP A 305 11.70 -14.82 5.36
CA ASP A 305 10.90 -15.55 6.36
C ASP A 305 11.39 -17.01 6.52
N PRO A 306 12.67 -17.22 6.90
CA PRO A 306 13.25 -18.55 7.04
C PRO A 306 12.53 -19.41 8.09
N GLU A 307 11.95 -18.78 9.10
CA GLU A 307 11.22 -19.45 10.20
C GLU A 307 9.75 -19.74 9.84
N ARG A 308 9.28 -19.30 8.67
CA ARG A 308 7.88 -19.43 8.21
C ARG A 308 6.88 -18.87 9.23
N GLU A 309 7.18 -17.67 9.79
CA GLU A 309 6.35 -17.04 10.79
C GLU A 309 5.04 -16.49 10.20
N PRO A 310 3.87 -16.85 10.72
CA PRO A 310 2.61 -16.31 10.24
C PRO A 310 2.58 -14.78 10.30
N GLY A 311 2.11 -14.16 9.21
CA GLY A 311 2.00 -12.71 9.10
C GLY A 311 3.31 -11.95 8.85
N ARG A 312 4.45 -12.67 8.74
CA ARG A 312 5.76 -12.07 8.45
C ARG A 312 5.88 -11.59 7.02
N LEU A 313 5.54 -12.44 6.06
CA LEU A 313 5.72 -12.17 4.63
C LEU A 313 4.40 -12.01 3.91
N THR A 314 4.31 -10.98 3.07
CA THR A 314 3.19 -10.72 2.16
C THR A 314 3.70 -10.65 0.72
N PHE A 315 3.20 -11.48 -0.16
CA PHE A 315 3.42 -11.36 -1.59
C PHE A 315 2.34 -10.48 -2.21
N ILE A 316 2.77 -9.41 -2.87
CA ILE A 316 1.90 -8.43 -3.52
C ILE A 316 2.03 -8.62 -5.03
N THR A 317 1.11 -9.37 -5.63
CA THR A 317 1.13 -9.70 -7.06
C THR A 317 0.69 -8.51 -7.90
N ARG A 318 1.37 -8.30 -9.04
CA ARG A 318 1.07 -7.24 -10.01
C ARG A 318 1.24 -7.76 -11.44
N MET A 319 0.38 -8.68 -11.81
CA MET A 319 0.54 -9.50 -13.03
C MET A 319 0.01 -8.83 -14.30
N GLY A 320 -1.02 -8.00 -14.18
CA GLY A 320 -1.83 -7.50 -15.29
C GLY A 320 -2.98 -8.44 -15.65
N ALA A 321 -4.12 -7.89 -16.01
CA ALA A 321 -5.36 -8.61 -16.31
C ALA A 321 -5.15 -9.76 -17.33
N GLY A 322 -4.42 -9.47 -18.41
CA GLY A 322 -4.16 -10.46 -19.47
C GLY A 322 -3.20 -11.59 -19.10
N ARG A 323 -2.57 -11.57 -17.92
CA ARG A 323 -1.51 -12.53 -17.55
C ARG A 323 -1.73 -13.23 -16.22
N ILE A 324 -2.57 -12.69 -15.34
CA ILE A 324 -2.71 -13.19 -13.97
C ILE A 324 -3.14 -14.66 -13.92
N ARG A 325 -4.05 -15.07 -14.78
CA ARG A 325 -4.60 -16.44 -14.81
C ARG A 325 -3.58 -17.49 -15.19
N ASP A 326 -2.53 -17.10 -15.94
CA ASP A 326 -1.45 -18.00 -16.34
C ASP A 326 -0.23 -17.88 -15.42
N ALA A 327 0.09 -16.67 -14.97
CA ALA A 327 1.32 -16.40 -14.23
C ALA A 327 1.21 -16.70 -12.72
N LEU A 328 0.03 -16.55 -12.12
CA LEU A 328 -0.12 -16.68 -10.67
C LEU A 328 -0.26 -18.14 -10.19
N PRO A 329 -1.04 -19.04 -10.83
CA PRO A 329 -1.25 -20.39 -10.31
C PRO A 329 0.03 -21.17 -10.04
N PRO A 330 1.07 -21.19 -10.92
CA PRO A 330 2.31 -21.91 -10.63
C PRO A 330 3.05 -21.42 -9.38
N LEU A 331 2.95 -20.11 -9.05
CA LEU A 331 3.53 -19.56 -7.84
C LEU A 331 2.77 -20.04 -6.59
N LEU A 332 1.44 -20.00 -6.64
CA LEU A 332 0.58 -20.46 -5.54
C LEU A 332 0.81 -21.92 -5.22
N GLU A 333 0.85 -22.78 -6.24
CA GLU A 333 1.07 -24.22 -6.12
C GLU A 333 2.45 -24.52 -5.51
N ALA A 334 3.51 -23.93 -6.05
CA ALA A 334 4.88 -24.15 -5.55
C ALA A 334 5.04 -23.72 -4.10
N VAL A 335 4.50 -22.56 -3.72
CA VAL A 335 4.58 -22.03 -2.35
C VAL A 335 3.76 -22.89 -1.38
N ARG A 336 2.54 -23.30 -1.78
CA ARG A 336 1.70 -24.23 -1.00
C ARG A 336 2.39 -25.58 -0.79
N ASP A 337 2.94 -26.16 -1.86
CA ASP A 337 3.58 -27.47 -1.84
C ASP A 337 4.88 -27.47 -1.02
N ALA A 338 5.53 -26.30 -0.89
CA ALA A 338 6.66 -26.07 0.01
C ALA A 338 6.23 -25.86 1.49
N GLY A 339 4.93 -25.89 1.80
CA GLY A 339 4.39 -25.70 3.14
C GLY A 339 4.54 -24.28 3.69
N ALA A 340 4.74 -23.28 2.82
CA ALA A 340 4.82 -21.88 3.23
C ALA A 340 3.46 -21.19 3.08
N THR A 341 3.15 -20.28 4.00
CA THR A 341 1.86 -19.59 4.07
C THR A 341 2.02 -18.06 4.12
N PRO A 342 2.70 -17.44 3.12
CA PRO A 342 2.72 -15.99 3.04
C PRO A 342 1.31 -15.47 2.78
N LEU A 343 1.05 -14.23 3.22
CA LEU A 343 -0.18 -13.55 2.82
C LEU A 343 -0.12 -13.18 1.33
N TRP A 344 -1.13 -13.56 0.56
CA TRP A 344 -1.25 -13.19 -0.85
C TRP A 344 -2.18 -11.99 -1.02
N VAL A 345 -1.71 -10.98 -1.74
CA VAL A 345 -2.41 -9.73 -2.00
C VAL A 345 -2.27 -9.37 -3.48
N THR A 346 -3.33 -8.89 -4.13
CA THR A 346 -3.22 -8.39 -5.50
C THR A 346 -3.07 -6.87 -5.55
N ASP A 347 -2.16 -6.39 -6.39
CA ASP A 347 -2.02 -5.01 -6.82
C ASP A 347 -2.43 -4.91 -8.30
N PRO A 348 -3.71 -4.69 -8.57
CA PRO A 348 -4.20 -4.67 -9.95
C PRO A 348 -3.92 -3.33 -10.65
N MET A 349 -3.14 -2.44 -10.00
CA MET A 349 -2.82 -1.12 -10.55
C MET A 349 -1.58 -1.15 -11.45
N HIS A 350 -0.48 -1.73 -10.95
CA HIS A 350 0.83 -1.61 -11.59
C HIS A 350 1.05 -2.54 -12.79
N GLY A 351 0.19 -3.53 -13.00
CA GLY A 351 0.19 -4.40 -14.18
C GLY A 351 -0.63 -3.86 -15.37
N ASN A 352 -1.51 -2.86 -15.13
CA ASN A 352 -2.52 -2.38 -16.09
C ASN A 352 -2.33 -0.90 -16.50
N GLY A 353 -1.12 -0.37 -16.34
CA GLY A 353 -0.81 1.00 -16.79
C GLY A 353 -0.74 1.09 -18.32
N ILE A 354 -1.41 2.06 -18.90
CA ILE A 354 -1.34 2.41 -20.32
C ILE A 354 -1.05 3.91 -20.49
N THR A 355 -0.64 4.29 -21.68
CA THR A 355 -0.52 5.71 -22.07
C THR A 355 -1.46 5.97 -23.23
N THR A 356 -2.29 7.01 -23.12
CA THR A 356 -3.19 7.42 -24.21
C THR A 356 -2.42 8.06 -25.37
N PRO A 357 -3.02 8.15 -26.56
CA PRO A 357 -2.45 8.92 -27.68
C PRO A 357 -2.17 10.39 -27.34
N THR A 358 -2.92 10.95 -26.39
CA THR A 358 -2.75 12.34 -25.89
C THR A 358 -1.62 12.46 -24.84
N GLY A 359 -0.96 11.35 -24.49
CA GLY A 359 0.20 11.34 -23.59
C GLY A 359 -0.13 11.17 -22.10
N TYR A 360 -1.40 11.07 -21.72
CA TYR A 360 -1.77 10.79 -20.33
C TYR A 360 -1.49 9.32 -19.98
N LYS A 361 -0.83 9.11 -18.86
CA LYS A 361 -0.81 7.78 -18.23
C LYS A 361 -2.17 7.53 -17.61
N THR A 362 -2.71 6.33 -17.81
CA THR A 362 -4.01 5.97 -17.23
C THR A 362 -4.10 4.45 -17.01
N ARG A 363 -5.23 4.00 -16.48
CA ARG A 363 -5.60 2.59 -16.31
C ARG A 363 -7.07 2.44 -16.65
N ARG A 364 -7.44 1.36 -17.34
CA ARG A 364 -8.86 1.04 -17.54
C ARG A 364 -9.41 0.41 -16.28
N PHE A 365 -10.56 0.88 -15.82
CA PHE A 365 -11.23 0.32 -14.64
C PHE A 365 -11.51 -1.17 -14.82
N ASP A 366 -11.97 -1.56 -16.01
CA ASP A 366 -12.32 -2.95 -16.32
C ASP A 366 -11.10 -3.87 -16.25
N ASP A 367 -9.93 -3.45 -16.72
CA ASP A 367 -8.69 -4.25 -16.64
C ASP A 367 -8.29 -4.48 -15.17
N VAL A 368 -8.48 -3.48 -14.32
CA VAL A 368 -8.19 -3.61 -12.88
C VAL A 368 -9.16 -4.58 -12.22
N VAL A 369 -10.45 -4.51 -12.54
CA VAL A 369 -11.47 -5.44 -12.05
C VAL A 369 -11.19 -6.87 -12.56
N ASP A 370 -10.78 -7.01 -13.82
CA ASP A 370 -10.47 -8.33 -14.40
C ASP A 370 -9.23 -8.97 -13.75
N GLU A 371 -8.19 -8.17 -13.41
CA GLU A 371 -7.05 -8.70 -12.65
C GLU A 371 -7.46 -9.16 -11.25
N VAL A 372 -8.35 -8.41 -10.57
CA VAL A 372 -8.89 -8.85 -9.28
C VAL A 372 -9.65 -10.17 -9.42
N ARG A 373 -10.55 -10.31 -10.41
CA ARG A 373 -11.26 -11.56 -10.65
C ARG A 373 -10.30 -12.71 -10.94
N GLY A 374 -9.31 -12.49 -11.80
CA GLY A 374 -8.27 -13.47 -12.10
C GLY A 374 -7.47 -13.90 -10.87
N PHE A 375 -7.24 -12.99 -9.91
CA PHE A 375 -6.62 -13.30 -8.63
C PHE A 375 -7.47 -14.29 -7.81
N PHE A 376 -8.77 -14.02 -7.66
CA PHE A 376 -9.69 -14.92 -6.94
C PHE A 376 -9.83 -16.27 -7.65
N GLU A 377 -9.90 -16.28 -8.97
CA GLU A 377 -9.96 -17.51 -9.78
C GLU A 377 -8.70 -18.37 -9.61
N ALA A 378 -7.51 -17.77 -9.67
CA ALA A 378 -6.25 -18.46 -9.48
C ALA A 378 -6.16 -19.12 -8.09
N HIS A 379 -6.56 -18.40 -7.05
CA HIS A 379 -6.59 -18.93 -5.68
C HIS A 379 -7.58 -20.09 -5.52
N ARG A 380 -8.75 -19.99 -6.15
CA ARG A 380 -9.75 -21.07 -6.13
C ARG A 380 -9.22 -22.34 -6.79
N VAL A 381 -8.52 -22.19 -7.93
CA VAL A 381 -7.89 -23.32 -8.63
C VAL A 381 -6.77 -23.94 -7.81
N ALA A 382 -5.92 -23.12 -7.23
CA ALA A 382 -4.79 -23.58 -6.41
C ALA A 382 -5.18 -24.08 -5.00
N GLY A 383 -6.43 -23.89 -4.56
CA GLY A 383 -6.86 -24.24 -3.20
C GLY A 383 -6.19 -23.39 -2.11
N THR A 384 -5.90 -22.13 -2.40
CA THR A 384 -5.28 -21.15 -1.49
C THR A 384 -6.23 -19.99 -1.23
N PHE A 385 -5.91 -19.08 -0.30
CA PHE A 385 -6.80 -17.96 0.05
C PHE A 385 -6.33 -16.62 -0.54
N PRO A 386 -7.22 -15.86 -1.22
CA PRO A 386 -6.94 -14.51 -1.73
C PRO A 386 -7.03 -13.50 -0.58
N GLY A 387 -5.91 -13.25 0.10
CA GLY A 387 -5.89 -12.60 1.41
C GLY A 387 -6.02 -11.08 1.40
N GLY A 388 -6.00 -10.38 0.24
CA GLY A 388 -6.14 -8.94 0.24
C GLY A 388 -5.99 -8.25 -1.11
N ILE A 389 -6.21 -6.92 -1.08
CA ILE A 389 -5.97 -6.02 -2.21
C ILE A 389 -5.07 -4.84 -1.81
N HIS A 390 -4.25 -4.38 -2.75
CA HIS A 390 -3.34 -3.25 -2.63
C HIS A 390 -3.58 -2.28 -3.79
N VAL A 391 -4.15 -1.10 -3.52
CA VAL A 391 -4.65 -0.19 -4.56
C VAL A 391 -4.15 1.23 -4.41
N GLU A 392 -3.86 1.88 -5.54
CA GLU A 392 -3.59 3.31 -5.59
C GLU A 392 -4.91 4.07 -5.73
N LEU A 393 -5.21 4.90 -4.73
CA LEU A 393 -6.45 5.67 -4.64
C LEU A 393 -6.22 7.04 -3.97
N THR A 394 -7.15 7.93 -4.24
CA THR A 394 -7.33 9.18 -3.49
C THR A 394 -8.78 9.29 -3.02
N GLY A 395 -9.03 10.15 -2.06
CA GLY A 395 -10.40 10.49 -1.62
C GLY A 395 -11.03 11.62 -2.43
N ASP A 396 -10.32 12.14 -3.42
CA ASP A 396 -10.74 13.26 -4.25
C ASP A 396 -11.34 12.76 -5.57
N ASP A 397 -12.15 13.60 -6.23
CA ASP A 397 -12.83 13.28 -7.50
C ASP A 397 -11.92 13.56 -8.71
N VAL A 398 -10.75 12.91 -8.72
CA VAL A 398 -9.81 13.00 -9.84
C VAL A 398 -10.29 12.18 -11.04
N THR A 399 -9.83 12.55 -12.25
CA THR A 399 -10.18 11.86 -13.50
C THR A 399 -8.96 11.17 -14.11
N GLU A 400 -8.20 10.40 -13.29
CA GLU A 400 -6.91 9.82 -13.70
C GLU A 400 -7.03 8.41 -14.32
N CYS A 401 -8.13 7.68 -14.01
CA CYS A 401 -8.40 6.33 -14.52
C CYS A 401 -9.65 6.33 -15.39
N LEU A 402 -9.58 5.62 -16.54
CA LEU A 402 -10.69 5.46 -17.47
C LEU A 402 -11.77 4.52 -16.94
N GLY A 403 -13.03 4.80 -17.28
CA GLY A 403 -14.18 3.95 -16.98
C GLY A 403 -14.74 4.16 -15.58
N GLY A 404 -15.33 3.10 -15.01
CA GLY A 404 -16.11 3.17 -13.78
C GLY A 404 -17.53 3.71 -14.01
N SER A 405 -18.29 3.83 -12.95
CA SER A 405 -19.70 4.31 -13.01
C SER A 405 -19.85 5.76 -13.48
N GLU A 406 -18.79 6.55 -13.44
CA GLU A 406 -18.74 7.92 -13.94
C GLU A 406 -18.41 7.98 -15.45
N HIS A 407 -18.09 6.84 -16.07
CA HIS A 407 -17.79 6.73 -17.51
C HIS A 407 -16.67 7.67 -17.98
N ILE A 408 -15.61 7.85 -17.18
CA ILE A 408 -14.48 8.70 -17.55
C ILE A 408 -13.86 8.17 -18.84
N ASP A 409 -13.86 8.98 -19.89
CA ASP A 409 -13.25 8.71 -21.19
C ASP A 409 -11.88 9.41 -21.34
N GLU A 410 -11.24 9.27 -22.51
CA GLU A 410 -9.91 9.85 -22.75
C GLU A 410 -9.93 11.39 -22.72
N ASP A 411 -11.02 12.03 -23.17
CA ASP A 411 -11.19 13.48 -23.14
C ASP A 411 -11.41 13.99 -21.71
N GLY A 412 -12.11 13.19 -20.89
CA GLY A 412 -12.37 13.46 -19.49
C GLY A 412 -11.12 13.45 -18.61
N LEU A 413 -10.04 12.74 -18.99
CA LEU A 413 -8.80 12.66 -18.21
C LEU A 413 -8.21 14.04 -17.88
N ALA A 414 -8.27 14.98 -18.84
CA ALA A 414 -7.71 16.32 -18.67
C ALA A 414 -8.47 17.19 -17.65
N THR A 415 -9.68 16.80 -17.26
CA THR A 415 -10.56 17.61 -16.41
C THR A 415 -9.99 17.80 -15.01
N ARG A 416 -9.45 16.72 -14.41
CA ARG A 416 -8.86 16.76 -13.08
C ARG A 416 -7.78 15.69 -12.92
N TYR A 417 -6.70 15.80 -13.68
CA TYR A 417 -5.54 14.92 -13.57
C TYR A 417 -4.50 15.57 -12.65
N GLU A 418 -4.36 15.08 -11.42
CA GLU A 418 -3.53 15.70 -10.38
C GLU A 418 -2.30 14.87 -10.00
N SER A 419 -2.22 13.60 -10.41
CA SER A 419 -1.09 12.74 -10.03
C SER A 419 0.21 13.20 -10.67
N LEU A 420 1.26 13.32 -9.88
CA LEU A 420 2.61 13.62 -10.33
C LEU A 420 3.37 12.38 -10.84
N CYS A 421 2.82 11.18 -10.62
CA CYS A 421 3.46 9.90 -10.95
C CYS A 421 2.53 8.99 -11.75
N ASP A 422 1.87 8.03 -11.09
CA ASP A 422 0.97 7.09 -11.73
C ASP A 422 -0.49 7.42 -11.37
N PRO A 423 -1.45 7.17 -12.28
CA PRO A 423 -2.86 7.50 -12.09
C PRO A 423 -3.47 6.77 -10.90
N ARG A 424 -4.30 7.48 -10.14
CA ARG A 424 -5.01 6.96 -8.96
C ARG A 424 -6.49 6.80 -9.28
N ARG A 425 -7.15 5.89 -8.57
CA ARG A 425 -8.60 5.85 -8.56
C ARG A 425 -9.16 6.96 -7.72
N ASN A 426 -10.23 7.56 -8.18
CA ASN A 426 -11.00 8.49 -7.39
C ASN A 426 -11.85 7.76 -6.35
N HIS A 427 -12.55 8.53 -5.51
CA HIS A 427 -13.42 8.02 -4.47
C HIS A 427 -14.50 7.07 -5.01
N MET A 428 -15.19 7.44 -6.10
CA MET A 428 -16.27 6.64 -6.68
C MET A 428 -15.79 5.30 -7.23
N GLN A 429 -14.72 5.31 -8.03
CA GLN A 429 -14.11 4.10 -8.57
C GLN A 429 -13.56 3.17 -7.46
N SER A 430 -13.09 3.75 -6.36
CA SER A 430 -12.60 2.98 -5.20
C SER A 430 -13.72 2.23 -4.49
N LEU A 431 -14.86 2.89 -4.28
CA LEU A 431 -16.02 2.23 -3.69
C LEU A 431 -16.63 1.18 -4.63
N GLU A 432 -16.71 1.47 -5.92
CA GLU A 432 -17.17 0.50 -6.91
C GLU A 432 -16.29 -0.77 -6.89
N LEU A 433 -14.96 -0.61 -6.81
CA LEU A 433 -14.07 -1.75 -6.66
C LEU A 433 -14.33 -2.54 -5.38
N ALA A 434 -14.58 -1.87 -4.24
CA ALA A 434 -14.87 -2.57 -2.99
C ALA A 434 -16.12 -3.43 -3.07
N PHE A 435 -17.18 -2.95 -3.72
CA PHE A 435 -18.39 -3.74 -3.94
C PHE A 435 -18.12 -4.97 -4.83
N LEU A 436 -17.34 -4.79 -5.91
CA LEU A 436 -16.98 -5.91 -6.80
C LEU A 436 -16.11 -6.95 -6.10
N VAL A 437 -15.17 -6.53 -5.24
CA VAL A 437 -14.38 -7.44 -4.41
C VAL A 437 -15.26 -8.17 -3.39
N ALA A 438 -16.23 -7.47 -2.77
CA ALA A 438 -17.18 -8.08 -1.86
C ALA A 438 -18.00 -9.21 -2.54
N GLU A 439 -18.44 -8.99 -3.79
CA GLU A 439 -19.11 -10.03 -4.60
C GLU A 439 -18.20 -11.25 -4.87
N GLU A 440 -16.89 -11.06 -5.04
CA GLU A 440 -15.96 -12.20 -5.20
C GLU A 440 -15.71 -12.92 -3.87
N LEU A 441 -15.68 -12.20 -2.75
CA LEU A 441 -15.53 -12.78 -1.41
C LEU A 441 -16.77 -13.59 -0.99
N GLU A 442 -17.98 -13.18 -1.38
CA GLU A 442 -19.21 -13.95 -1.15
C GLU A 442 -19.21 -15.34 -1.85
N LYS A 443 -18.35 -15.55 -2.85
CA LYS A 443 -18.25 -16.80 -3.61
C LYS A 443 -17.23 -17.80 -3.05
N LEU A 444 -16.44 -17.40 -2.04
CA LEU A 444 -15.45 -18.25 -1.37
C LEU A 444 -16.13 -19.14 -0.32
#